data_c5e9f34a06ea8b18a5d84bf98430e2a4
#
_entry.id   c5e9f34a06ea8b18a5d84bf98430e2a4
#
_cell.length_a   1.000
_cell.length_b   1.000
_cell.length_c   1.000
_cell.angle_alpha   90.00
_cell.angle_beta   90.00
_cell.angle_gamma   90.00
#
_symmetry.space_group_name_H-M   'P 1'
#
loop_
_entity.id
_entity.type
_entity.pdbx_description
1 polymer ?
#
loop_
_entity_poly.entity_id
_entity_poly.type
_entity_poly.pdbx_seq_one_letter_code
_entity_poly.pdbx_strand_id
1 'polypeptide(L)'
;MRWPHYEHVFFDCDSTLTAVEGIDVLAESAGKGQRVAVLTQAAMDGHVDLEDVYEKRLRAVRPTQQQVLDIRRSYKRHIVEDAARVVTALQGLGHKVYIISGGLAEPVEEFGIYLGIPRERIRAVGLTYNELSGRWWEKTAGDDRRYLTHEDSALTVSDGKAQIVRELLGQQRGRSLLVGDGYSDLRAGDAVDLFVGYGGVVARPRVVAEARAFITCQSLAPLLPLAGGPAALRLLRAWPMHYQTLSTKALYLIHTGVVTFNDEHL
;
A
#
# COMPACT_ATOMS: atom_id res chain seq x y z
N MET A 1 -24.22 2.10 20.98
CA MET A 1 -23.72 1.67 19.66
C MET A 1 -22.44 0.87 19.83
N ARG A 2 -22.33 -0.35 19.28
CA ARG A 2 -21.11 -1.17 19.37
C ARG A 2 -20.18 -0.73 18.23
N TRP A 3 -18.96 -0.27 18.55
CA TRP A 3 -17.97 0.12 17.56
C TRP A 3 -17.66 -1.07 16.64
N PRO A 4 -17.61 -0.89 15.31
CA PRO A 4 -17.23 -1.97 14.41
C PRO A 4 -15.79 -2.42 14.67
N HIS A 5 -15.56 -3.73 14.59
CA HIS A 5 -14.24 -4.33 14.61
C HIS A 5 -13.98 -4.92 13.22
N TYR A 6 -12.83 -4.62 12.64
CA TYR A 6 -12.45 -5.08 11.31
C TYR A 6 -11.38 -6.16 11.44
N GLU A 7 -11.76 -7.42 11.24
CA GLU A 7 -10.85 -8.56 11.35
C GLU A 7 -9.75 -8.51 10.27
N HIS A 8 -10.05 -7.95 9.10
CA HIS A 8 -9.18 -7.90 7.94
C HIS A 8 -8.82 -6.45 7.63
N VAL A 9 -7.52 -6.12 7.65
CA VAL A 9 -7.02 -4.78 7.35
C VAL A 9 -6.07 -4.86 6.16
N PHE A 10 -6.48 -4.30 5.05
CA PHE A 10 -5.71 -4.23 3.82
C PHE A 10 -5.01 -2.87 3.70
N PHE A 11 -3.77 -2.88 3.27
CA PHE A 11 -3.01 -1.69 2.97
C PHE A 11 -2.60 -1.68 1.50
N ASP A 12 -2.68 -0.53 0.87
CA ASP A 12 -1.79 -0.24 -0.25
C ASP A 12 -0.35 -0.08 0.24
N CYS A 13 0.63 -0.11 -0.66
CA CYS A 13 2.04 0.00 -0.31
C CYS A 13 2.59 1.40 -0.61
N ASP A 14 2.65 1.75 -1.89
CA ASP A 14 3.22 3.00 -2.39
C ASP A 14 2.37 4.19 -1.92
N SER A 15 2.99 5.28 -1.51
CA SER A 15 2.31 6.46 -0.94
C SER A 15 1.38 6.19 0.26
N THR A 16 1.35 4.96 0.80
CA THR A 16 0.53 4.56 1.96
C THR A 16 1.36 3.96 3.11
N LEU A 17 2.12 2.88 2.90
CA LEU A 17 3.05 2.32 3.90
C LEU A 17 4.47 2.88 3.73
N THR A 18 4.82 3.30 2.54
CA THR A 18 6.03 4.05 2.20
C THR A 18 5.67 5.36 1.49
N ALA A 19 6.49 6.40 1.65
CA ALA A 19 6.24 7.73 1.10
C ALA A 19 6.77 7.90 -0.33
N VAL A 20 7.05 6.80 -1.06
CA VAL A 20 7.57 6.83 -2.44
C VAL A 20 6.83 5.83 -3.33
N GLU A 21 6.81 6.13 -4.62
CA GLU A 21 6.35 5.23 -5.68
C GLU A 21 7.53 4.41 -6.22
N GLY A 22 7.44 3.08 -6.21
CA GLY A 22 8.54 2.22 -6.65
C GLY A 22 8.94 2.44 -8.11
N ILE A 23 7.96 2.67 -8.97
CA ILE A 23 8.21 2.94 -10.39
C ILE A 23 8.90 4.29 -10.61
N ASP A 24 8.63 5.30 -9.78
CA ASP A 24 9.26 6.61 -9.87
C ASP A 24 10.72 6.54 -9.39
N VAL A 25 11.00 5.77 -8.33
CA VAL A 25 12.38 5.48 -7.89
C VAL A 25 13.20 4.84 -9.03
N LEU A 26 12.62 3.89 -9.77
CA LEU A 26 13.27 3.29 -10.94
C LEU A 26 13.48 4.30 -12.05
N ALA A 27 12.47 5.11 -12.33
CA ALA A 27 12.52 6.09 -13.41
C ALA A 27 13.58 7.17 -13.17
N GLU A 28 13.74 7.61 -11.93
CA GLU A 28 14.81 8.54 -11.54
C GLU A 28 16.19 7.92 -11.78
N SER A 29 16.39 6.67 -11.35
CA SER A 29 17.65 5.95 -11.56
C SER A 29 18.01 5.76 -13.04
N ALA A 30 17.00 5.72 -13.91
CA ALA A 30 17.14 5.60 -15.37
C ALA A 30 17.19 6.95 -16.10
N GLY A 31 17.13 8.09 -15.39
CA GLY A 31 17.07 9.44 -16.00
C GLY A 31 15.73 9.71 -16.74
N LYS A 32 14.65 9.01 -16.38
CA LYS A 32 13.32 9.11 -16.99
C LYS A 32 12.25 9.63 -16.02
N GLY A 33 12.66 10.12 -14.84
CA GLY A 33 11.78 10.47 -13.73
C GLY A 33 10.61 11.36 -14.15
N GLN A 34 10.87 12.52 -14.76
CA GLN A 34 9.82 13.47 -15.13
C GLN A 34 8.74 12.85 -16.04
N ARG A 35 9.14 12.03 -17.03
CA ARG A 35 8.19 11.42 -17.98
C ARG A 35 7.30 10.36 -17.30
N VAL A 36 7.88 9.56 -16.43
CA VAL A 36 7.15 8.48 -15.75
C VAL A 36 6.27 9.06 -14.64
N ALA A 37 6.75 10.04 -13.87
CA ALA A 37 5.98 10.69 -12.82
C ALA A 37 4.66 11.28 -13.34
N VAL A 38 4.65 11.92 -14.51
CA VAL A 38 3.41 12.44 -15.14
C VAL A 38 2.40 11.32 -15.42
N LEU A 39 2.86 10.17 -15.91
CA LEU A 39 1.98 9.02 -16.19
C LEU A 39 1.47 8.39 -14.89
N THR A 40 2.33 8.25 -13.89
CA THR A 40 1.97 7.72 -12.57
C THR A 40 0.91 8.61 -11.92
N GLN A 41 1.13 9.92 -11.89
CA GLN A 41 0.18 10.87 -11.31
C GLN A 41 -1.18 10.81 -12.00
N ALA A 42 -1.21 10.79 -13.34
CA ALA A 42 -2.46 10.73 -14.09
C ALA A 42 -3.28 9.45 -13.81
N ALA A 43 -2.61 8.31 -13.67
CA ALA A 43 -3.26 7.05 -13.32
C ALA A 43 -3.77 7.05 -11.86
N MET A 44 -2.96 7.55 -10.92
CA MET A 44 -3.32 7.61 -9.50
C MET A 44 -4.47 8.59 -9.21
N ASP A 45 -4.61 9.64 -10.02
CA ASP A 45 -5.72 10.58 -9.95
C ASP A 45 -6.98 10.08 -10.69
N GLY A 46 -6.87 8.96 -11.40
CA GLY A 46 -7.97 8.38 -12.19
C GLY A 46 -8.28 9.14 -13.49
N HIS A 47 -7.31 9.90 -14.02
CA HIS A 47 -7.45 10.61 -15.30
C HIS A 47 -7.16 9.70 -16.50
N VAL A 48 -6.39 8.63 -16.29
CA VAL A 48 -6.03 7.61 -17.29
C VAL A 48 -6.14 6.26 -16.60
N ASP A 49 -6.63 5.26 -17.31
CA ASP A 49 -6.71 3.91 -16.78
C ASP A 49 -5.31 3.31 -16.56
N LEU A 50 -5.15 2.58 -15.45
CA LEU A 50 -3.86 2.02 -15.04
C LEU A 50 -3.29 1.10 -16.12
N GLU A 51 -4.11 0.27 -16.73
CA GLU A 51 -3.77 -0.66 -17.81
C GLU A 51 -3.14 0.03 -19.03
N ASP A 52 -3.56 1.26 -19.32
CA ASP A 52 -3.04 2.02 -20.46
C ASP A 52 -1.61 2.51 -20.24
N VAL A 53 -1.18 2.68 -19.00
CA VAL A 53 0.12 3.27 -18.67
C VAL A 53 1.08 2.30 -18.00
N TYR A 54 0.59 1.20 -17.42
CA TYR A 54 1.39 0.29 -16.61
C TYR A 54 2.63 -0.21 -17.38
N GLU A 55 2.40 -0.89 -18.49
CA GLU A 55 3.47 -1.42 -19.35
C GLU A 55 4.34 -0.30 -19.96
N LYS A 56 3.73 0.83 -20.33
CA LYS A 56 4.45 1.97 -20.94
C LYS A 56 5.50 2.55 -20.00
N ARG A 57 5.21 2.60 -18.68
CA ARG A 57 6.16 3.05 -17.65
C ARG A 57 7.35 2.09 -17.55
N LEU A 58 7.08 0.79 -17.40
CA LEU A 58 8.12 -0.24 -17.30
C LEU A 58 8.99 -0.33 -18.54
N ARG A 59 8.39 -0.26 -19.75
CA ARG A 59 9.15 -0.23 -21.01
C ARG A 59 10.00 1.04 -21.17
N ALA A 60 9.54 2.17 -20.67
CA ALA A 60 10.32 3.41 -20.72
C ALA A 60 11.58 3.32 -19.85
N VAL A 61 11.47 2.68 -18.68
CA VAL A 61 12.59 2.49 -17.73
C VAL A 61 13.48 1.33 -18.13
N ARG A 62 12.92 0.18 -18.49
CA ARG A 62 13.61 -1.11 -18.78
C ARG A 62 14.59 -1.48 -17.66
N PRO A 63 14.10 -1.62 -16.42
CA PRO A 63 14.98 -1.84 -15.28
C PRO A 63 15.72 -3.17 -15.37
N THR A 64 16.89 -3.25 -14.70
CA THR A 64 17.49 -4.53 -14.37
C THR A 64 16.83 -5.12 -13.13
N GLN A 65 16.95 -6.44 -12.93
CA GLN A 65 16.49 -7.10 -11.72
C GLN A 65 17.10 -6.48 -10.47
N GLN A 66 18.40 -6.15 -10.50
CA GLN A 66 19.05 -5.47 -9.38
C GLN A 66 18.43 -4.11 -9.06
N GLN A 67 18.10 -3.31 -10.08
CA GLN A 67 17.44 -2.01 -9.85
C GLN A 67 16.07 -2.18 -9.18
N VAL A 68 15.30 -3.20 -9.59
CA VAL A 68 14.02 -3.52 -8.95
C VAL A 68 14.24 -3.92 -7.48
N LEU A 69 15.19 -4.81 -7.21
CA LEU A 69 15.54 -5.21 -5.84
C LEU A 69 15.99 -4.03 -4.97
N ASP A 70 16.66 -3.04 -5.55
CA ASP A 70 17.16 -1.89 -4.80
C ASP A 70 16.06 -0.93 -4.33
N ILE A 71 14.84 -0.99 -4.90
CA ILE A 71 13.66 -0.24 -4.42
C ILE A 71 13.40 -0.53 -2.94
N ARG A 72 13.60 -1.77 -2.48
CA ARG A 72 13.43 -2.18 -1.07
C ARG A 72 14.16 -1.27 -0.07
N ARG A 73 15.35 -0.75 -0.46
CA ARG A 73 16.11 0.18 0.37
C ARG A 73 15.41 1.54 0.46
N SER A 74 14.86 1.99 -0.67
CA SER A 74 14.09 3.24 -0.72
C SER A 74 12.82 3.13 0.12
N TYR A 75 12.07 2.04 0.02
CA TYR A 75 10.88 1.79 0.83
C TYR A 75 11.18 1.85 2.33
N LYS A 76 12.24 1.18 2.79
CA LYS A 76 12.65 1.18 4.20
C LYS A 76 13.13 2.55 4.71
N ARG A 77 13.73 3.37 3.84
CA ARG A 77 14.17 4.74 4.21
C ARG A 77 13.01 5.72 4.30
N HIS A 78 11.96 5.51 3.52
CA HIS A 78 10.82 6.39 3.40
C HIS A 78 9.54 5.75 3.99
N ILE A 79 9.72 4.90 5.01
CA ILE A 79 8.59 4.32 5.72
C ILE A 79 7.71 5.42 6.29
N VAL A 80 6.39 5.29 6.10
CA VAL A 80 5.42 6.25 6.63
C VAL A 80 5.42 6.22 8.16
N GLU A 81 5.18 7.37 8.75
CA GLU A 81 5.20 7.55 10.20
C GLU A 81 4.25 6.57 10.89
N ASP A 82 4.77 5.86 11.87
CA ASP A 82 4.09 4.81 12.65
C ASP A 82 3.71 3.53 11.87
N ALA A 83 3.95 3.40 10.56
CA ALA A 83 3.53 2.24 9.77
C ALA A 83 3.91 0.89 10.41
N ALA A 84 5.18 0.69 10.75
CA ALA A 84 5.65 -0.58 11.35
C ALA A 84 4.97 -0.84 12.71
N ARG A 85 4.83 0.19 13.55
CA ARG A 85 4.20 0.07 14.87
C ARG A 85 2.71 -0.21 14.76
N VAL A 86 2.03 0.42 13.80
CA VAL A 86 0.59 0.20 13.53
C VAL A 86 0.34 -1.22 13.02
N VAL A 87 1.13 -1.69 12.06
CA VAL A 87 1.03 -3.07 11.56
C VAL A 87 1.21 -4.08 12.69
N THR A 88 2.27 -3.92 13.49
CA THR A 88 2.52 -4.82 14.64
C THR A 88 1.39 -4.75 15.68
N ALA A 89 0.89 -3.55 15.98
CA ALA A 89 -0.21 -3.38 16.93
C ALA A 89 -1.51 -4.03 16.44
N LEU A 90 -1.86 -3.85 15.17
CA LEU A 90 -3.04 -4.48 14.56
C LEU A 90 -2.93 -6.01 14.64
N GLN A 91 -1.81 -6.59 14.25
CA GLN A 91 -1.59 -8.04 14.31
C GLN A 91 -1.68 -8.57 15.75
N GLY A 92 -1.05 -7.89 16.71
CA GLY A 92 -1.10 -8.26 18.13
C GLY A 92 -2.49 -8.10 18.75
N LEU A 93 -3.34 -7.23 18.20
CA LEU A 93 -4.76 -7.09 18.57
C LEU A 93 -5.68 -8.13 17.88
N GLY A 94 -5.12 -9.01 17.05
CA GLY A 94 -5.84 -10.09 16.39
C GLY A 94 -6.34 -9.79 14.98
N HIS A 95 -6.03 -8.60 14.43
CA HIS A 95 -6.37 -8.29 13.04
C HIS A 95 -5.45 -9.05 12.06
N LYS A 96 -6.01 -9.51 10.96
CA LYS A 96 -5.25 -10.03 9.82
C LYS A 96 -4.87 -8.87 8.92
N VAL A 97 -3.57 -8.60 8.80
CA VAL A 97 -3.05 -7.51 7.98
C VAL A 97 -2.56 -8.04 6.64
N TYR A 98 -2.89 -7.31 5.56
CA TYR A 98 -2.59 -7.64 4.18
C TYR A 98 -1.96 -6.44 3.46
N ILE A 99 -1.18 -6.71 2.41
CA ILE A 99 -0.76 -5.70 1.43
C ILE A 99 -1.31 -6.07 0.06
N ILE A 100 -1.91 -5.08 -0.63
CA ILE A 100 -2.36 -5.20 -2.01
C ILE A 100 -1.82 -3.99 -2.78
N SER A 101 -0.86 -4.21 -3.66
CA SER A 101 -0.17 -3.12 -4.35
C SER A 101 -0.08 -3.36 -5.86
N GLY A 102 -0.30 -2.30 -6.64
CA GLY A 102 0.08 -2.26 -8.05
C GLY A 102 1.59 -2.11 -8.28
N GLY A 103 2.38 -2.02 -7.21
CA GLY A 103 3.84 -1.99 -7.24
C GLY A 103 4.46 -3.35 -7.58
N LEU A 104 5.79 -3.37 -7.70
CA LEU A 104 6.55 -4.56 -8.11
C LEU A 104 6.70 -5.56 -6.98
N ALA A 105 6.53 -6.85 -7.28
CA ALA A 105 6.42 -7.92 -6.27
C ALA A 105 7.67 -8.01 -5.39
N GLU A 106 8.88 -8.05 -5.96
CA GLU A 106 10.09 -8.26 -5.18
C GLU A 106 10.30 -7.22 -4.07
N PRO A 107 10.24 -5.89 -4.34
CA PRO A 107 10.41 -4.90 -3.28
C PRO A 107 9.21 -4.81 -2.34
N VAL A 108 7.97 -4.99 -2.84
CA VAL A 108 6.75 -4.95 -2.01
C VAL A 108 6.72 -6.13 -1.04
N GLU A 109 7.02 -7.35 -1.51
CA GLU A 109 7.07 -8.54 -0.66
C GLU A 109 8.13 -8.41 0.43
N GLU A 110 9.36 -8.01 0.06
CA GLU A 110 10.42 -7.85 1.05
C GLU A 110 10.09 -6.77 2.09
N PHE A 111 9.49 -5.66 1.63
CA PHE A 111 9.07 -4.58 2.53
C PHE A 111 7.93 -5.03 3.46
N GLY A 112 6.93 -5.73 2.93
CA GLY A 112 5.83 -6.27 3.75
C GLY A 112 6.31 -7.28 4.79
N ILE A 113 7.24 -8.17 4.43
CA ILE A 113 7.89 -9.12 5.35
C ILE A 113 8.69 -8.34 6.42
N TYR A 114 9.41 -7.29 6.04
CA TYR A 114 10.11 -6.41 6.99
C TYR A 114 9.15 -5.75 7.99
N LEU A 115 7.92 -5.42 7.59
CA LEU A 115 6.87 -4.92 8.47
C LEU A 115 6.22 -6.02 9.34
N GLY A 116 6.60 -7.30 9.14
CA GLY A 116 6.05 -8.45 9.86
C GLY A 116 4.76 -9.02 9.26
N ILE A 117 4.44 -8.68 8.00
CA ILE A 117 3.27 -9.23 7.32
C ILE A 117 3.68 -10.56 6.65
N PRO A 118 2.93 -11.67 6.85
CA PRO A 118 3.21 -12.94 6.20
C PRO A 118 3.12 -12.85 4.67
N ARG A 119 4.06 -13.52 3.98
CA ARG A 119 4.16 -13.46 2.51
C ARG A 119 2.86 -13.83 1.81
N GLU A 120 2.14 -14.82 2.29
CA GLU A 120 0.86 -15.27 1.74
C GLU A 120 -0.25 -14.21 1.81
N ARG A 121 -0.05 -13.11 2.56
CA ARG A 121 -0.96 -11.98 2.68
C ARG A 121 -0.49 -10.75 1.90
N ILE A 122 0.51 -10.91 1.05
CA ILE A 122 1.04 -9.83 0.21
C ILE A 122 0.72 -10.16 -1.25
N ARG A 123 0.17 -9.20 -1.98
CA ARG A 123 -0.08 -9.28 -3.41
C ARG A 123 0.49 -8.05 -4.09
N ALA A 124 1.29 -8.30 -5.11
CA ALA A 124 1.92 -7.27 -5.95
C ALA A 124 2.19 -7.84 -7.35
N VAL A 125 2.70 -7.04 -8.26
CA VAL A 125 2.86 -7.44 -9.66
C VAL A 125 4.23 -8.07 -9.90
N GLY A 126 4.26 -9.34 -10.29
CA GLY A 126 5.49 -10.05 -10.66
C GLY A 126 6.08 -9.56 -11.98
N LEU A 127 7.41 -9.61 -12.07
CA LEU A 127 8.16 -9.28 -13.28
C LEU A 127 8.85 -10.52 -13.84
N THR A 128 8.93 -10.57 -15.17
CA THR A 128 9.76 -11.53 -15.90
C THR A 128 10.94 -10.80 -16.53
N TYR A 129 12.11 -11.41 -16.45
CA TYR A 129 13.35 -10.85 -16.97
C TYR A 129 13.87 -11.65 -18.16
N ASN A 130 14.51 -10.96 -19.10
CA ASN A 130 15.11 -11.60 -20.25
C ASN A 130 16.38 -12.36 -19.84
N GLU A 131 16.30 -13.68 -19.86
CA GLU A 131 17.39 -14.58 -19.49
C GLU A 131 18.64 -14.42 -20.36
N LEU A 132 18.50 -13.90 -21.58
CA LEU A 132 19.60 -13.66 -22.51
C LEU A 132 20.14 -12.21 -22.46
N SER A 133 19.60 -11.38 -21.54
CA SER A 133 20.11 -10.03 -21.33
C SER A 133 21.18 -9.98 -20.23
N GLY A 134 21.90 -8.88 -20.16
CA GLY A 134 22.99 -8.73 -19.19
C GLY A 134 24.16 -9.68 -19.49
N ARG A 135 24.87 -10.08 -18.45
CA ARG A 135 26.00 -11.00 -18.51
C ARG A 135 25.56 -12.46 -18.31
N TRP A 136 24.59 -12.92 -19.09
CA TRP A 136 23.95 -14.23 -18.96
C TRP A 136 24.94 -15.42 -18.94
N TRP A 137 26.15 -15.25 -19.48
CA TRP A 137 27.23 -16.25 -19.47
C TRP A 137 27.99 -16.35 -18.14
N GLU A 138 27.78 -15.41 -17.22
CA GLU A 138 28.39 -15.44 -15.90
C GLU A 138 27.40 -16.06 -14.89
N LYS A 139 27.85 -17.09 -14.16
CA LYS A 139 26.99 -17.80 -13.19
C LYS A 139 26.42 -16.93 -12.06
N THR A 140 27.03 -15.77 -11.80
CA THR A 140 26.67 -14.82 -10.74
C THR A 140 25.91 -13.59 -11.24
N ALA A 141 25.66 -13.49 -12.53
CA ALA A 141 25.11 -12.28 -13.17
C ALA A 141 23.58 -12.20 -13.21
N GLY A 142 22.86 -12.96 -12.39
CA GLY A 142 21.40 -13.00 -12.43
C GLY A 142 20.70 -11.65 -12.29
N ASP A 143 21.27 -10.74 -11.53
CA ASP A 143 20.67 -9.44 -11.22
C ASP A 143 20.84 -8.38 -12.34
N ASP A 144 21.68 -8.65 -13.34
CA ASP A 144 21.86 -7.78 -14.52
C ASP A 144 20.81 -7.99 -15.60
N ARG A 145 19.97 -9.02 -15.49
CA ARG A 145 18.90 -9.31 -16.45
C ARG A 145 17.91 -8.15 -16.52
N ARG A 146 17.52 -7.81 -17.74
CA ARG A 146 16.63 -6.67 -17.98
C ARG A 146 15.17 -7.10 -18.03
N TYR A 147 14.32 -6.22 -17.62
CA TYR A 147 12.86 -6.35 -17.74
C TYR A 147 12.45 -6.83 -19.14
N LEU A 148 11.61 -7.86 -19.18
CA LEU A 148 10.99 -8.40 -20.39
C LEU A 148 9.50 -8.06 -20.44
N THR A 149 8.74 -8.50 -19.43
CA THR A 149 7.33 -8.24 -19.28
C THR A 149 6.92 -8.34 -17.79
N HIS A 150 5.74 -7.87 -17.45
CA HIS A 150 5.10 -8.17 -16.17
C HIS A 150 4.22 -9.41 -16.28
N GLU A 151 3.92 -10.03 -15.15
CA GLU A 151 2.94 -11.11 -15.07
C GLU A 151 1.53 -10.56 -15.32
N ASP A 152 0.69 -11.36 -15.95
CA ASP A 152 -0.73 -11.05 -16.09
C ASP A 152 -1.39 -11.08 -14.70
N SER A 153 -1.79 -9.92 -14.23
CA SER A 153 -2.30 -9.72 -12.86
C SER A 153 -3.45 -8.74 -12.84
N ALA A 154 -4.46 -9.02 -12.04
CA ALA A 154 -5.53 -8.07 -11.77
C ALA A 154 -4.99 -6.72 -11.24
N LEU A 155 -3.83 -6.70 -10.57
CA LEU A 155 -3.25 -5.48 -10.01
C LEU A 155 -2.67 -4.51 -11.05
N THR A 156 -2.65 -4.88 -12.33
CA THR A 156 -2.24 -4.00 -13.45
C THR A 156 -3.40 -3.22 -14.04
N VAL A 157 -4.63 -3.45 -13.57
CA VAL A 157 -5.84 -2.76 -14.01
C VAL A 157 -6.51 -2.00 -12.87
N SER A 158 -7.25 -0.94 -13.20
CA SER A 158 -7.81 0.00 -12.22
C SER A 158 -8.78 -0.64 -11.22
N ASP A 159 -9.54 -1.67 -11.63
CA ASP A 159 -10.52 -2.36 -10.79
C ASP A 159 -9.96 -3.63 -10.11
N GLY A 160 -8.73 -3.97 -10.38
CA GLY A 160 -8.17 -5.26 -9.99
C GLY A 160 -7.94 -5.44 -8.50
N LYS A 161 -7.69 -4.36 -7.73
CA LYS A 161 -7.56 -4.48 -6.27
C LYS A 161 -8.82 -5.06 -5.63
N ALA A 162 -10.01 -4.71 -6.12
CA ALA A 162 -11.28 -5.27 -5.63
C ALA A 162 -11.37 -6.79 -5.83
N GLN A 163 -10.87 -7.29 -6.97
CA GLN A 163 -10.80 -8.73 -7.24
C GLN A 163 -9.87 -9.44 -6.25
N ILE A 164 -8.67 -8.88 -6.02
CA ILE A 164 -7.69 -9.45 -5.09
C ILE A 164 -8.20 -9.44 -3.64
N VAL A 165 -8.92 -8.37 -3.21
CA VAL A 165 -9.57 -8.34 -1.89
C VAL A 165 -10.53 -9.51 -1.75
N ARG A 166 -11.42 -9.71 -2.74
CA ARG A 166 -12.40 -10.80 -2.70
C ARG A 166 -11.72 -12.19 -2.70
N GLU A 167 -10.65 -12.36 -3.47
CA GLU A 167 -9.84 -13.59 -3.48
C GLU A 167 -9.24 -13.88 -2.11
N LEU A 168 -8.57 -12.89 -1.49
CA LEU A 168 -7.92 -13.04 -0.18
C LEU A 168 -8.90 -13.25 0.96
N LEU A 169 -10.07 -12.63 0.91
CA LEU A 169 -11.15 -12.86 1.86
C LEU A 169 -11.78 -14.25 1.67
N GLY A 170 -12.01 -14.67 0.43
CA GLY A 170 -12.64 -15.96 0.12
C GLY A 170 -13.91 -16.15 0.94
N GLN A 171 -13.95 -17.25 1.73
CA GLN A 171 -15.05 -17.54 2.65
C GLN A 171 -14.76 -17.12 4.10
N GLN A 172 -13.71 -16.32 4.33
CA GLN A 172 -13.38 -15.85 5.66
C GLN A 172 -14.49 -14.93 6.19
N ARG A 173 -14.82 -15.10 7.47
CA ARG A 173 -15.78 -14.23 8.15
C ARG A 173 -15.06 -13.03 8.74
N GLY A 174 -15.84 -11.98 9.01
CA GLY A 174 -15.34 -10.76 9.64
C GLY A 174 -15.44 -9.56 8.70
N ARG A 175 -15.36 -8.37 9.27
CA ARG A 175 -15.38 -7.13 8.51
C ARG A 175 -13.99 -6.81 7.98
N SER A 176 -13.97 -6.10 6.87
CA SER A 176 -12.75 -5.72 6.17
C SER A 176 -12.63 -4.19 6.04
N LEU A 177 -11.39 -3.71 6.14
CA LEU A 177 -11.02 -2.32 6.00
C LEU A 177 -9.86 -2.23 4.99
N LEU A 178 -9.91 -1.29 4.05
CA LEU A 178 -8.83 -0.99 3.11
C LEU A 178 -8.33 0.43 3.34
N VAL A 179 -7.02 0.61 3.34
CA VAL A 179 -6.34 1.91 3.43
C VAL A 179 -5.52 2.13 2.18
N GLY A 180 -5.69 3.28 1.53
CA GLY A 180 -4.92 3.63 0.34
C GLY A 180 -5.10 5.09 -0.05
N ASP A 181 -4.21 5.59 -0.93
CA ASP A 181 -4.21 6.97 -1.39
C ASP A 181 -4.70 7.15 -2.83
N GLY A 182 -4.74 6.05 -3.62
CA GLY A 182 -4.95 6.08 -5.05
C GLY A 182 -6.38 5.81 -5.51
N TYR A 183 -6.64 6.10 -6.78
CA TYR A 183 -7.94 5.82 -7.41
C TYR A 183 -8.27 4.33 -7.45
N SER A 184 -7.28 3.45 -7.65
CA SER A 184 -7.49 1.99 -7.61
C SER A 184 -7.92 1.47 -6.24
N ASP A 185 -7.48 2.14 -5.14
CA ASP A 185 -7.93 1.83 -3.78
C ASP A 185 -9.37 2.27 -3.55
N LEU A 186 -9.70 3.48 -4.02
CA LEU A 186 -11.06 4.00 -3.98
C LEU A 186 -12.03 3.06 -4.71
N ARG A 187 -11.66 2.59 -5.90
CA ARG A 187 -12.44 1.60 -6.67
C ARG A 187 -12.59 0.26 -5.93
N ALA A 188 -11.60 -0.13 -5.13
CA ALA A 188 -11.68 -1.34 -4.31
C ALA A 188 -12.54 -1.15 -3.05
N GLY A 189 -12.99 0.06 -2.75
CA GLY A 189 -13.86 0.38 -1.62
C GLY A 189 -15.13 -0.45 -1.56
N ASP A 190 -15.70 -0.83 -2.71
CA ASP A 190 -16.90 -1.69 -2.80
C ASP A 190 -16.64 -3.17 -2.43
N ALA A 191 -15.39 -3.58 -2.32
CA ALA A 191 -15.01 -4.93 -1.91
C ALA A 191 -14.72 -5.05 -0.41
N VAL A 192 -14.79 -3.96 0.35
CA VAL A 192 -14.55 -3.90 1.79
C VAL A 192 -15.69 -3.20 2.52
N ASP A 193 -15.80 -3.41 3.84
CA ASP A 193 -16.81 -2.74 4.65
C ASP A 193 -16.48 -1.26 4.91
N LEU A 194 -15.18 -0.89 4.91
CA LEU A 194 -14.74 0.48 5.05
C LEU A 194 -13.50 0.73 4.18
N PHE A 195 -13.58 1.71 3.30
CA PHE A 195 -12.41 2.33 2.67
C PHE A 195 -11.99 3.58 3.46
N VAL A 196 -10.69 3.66 3.79
CA VAL A 196 -10.05 4.79 4.45
C VAL A 196 -9.06 5.40 3.47
N GLY A 197 -9.36 6.59 2.97
CA GLY A 197 -8.42 7.35 2.17
C GLY A 197 -7.25 7.85 3.03
N TYR A 198 -6.04 7.77 2.51
CA TYR A 198 -4.84 8.24 3.20
C TYR A 198 -4.17 9.39 2.44
N GLY A 199 -4.15 10.58 3.04
CA GLY A 199 -3.57 11.79 2.48
C GLY A 199 -2.28 12.25 3.16
N GLY A 200 -1.65 11.40 3.98
CA GLY A 200 -0.44 11.75 4.72
C GLY A 200 0.81 11.90 3.85
N VAL A 201 0.84 11.29 2.66
CA VAL A 201 1.88 11.47 1.64
C VAL A 201 1.35 12.33 0.50
N VAL A 202 0.26 11.91 -0.14
CA VAL A 202 -0.40 12.64 -1.23
C VAL A 202 -1.91 12.67 -0.97
N ALA A 203 -2.49 13.85 -0.86
CA ALA A 203 -3.94 14.00 -0.75
C ALA A 203 -4.56 14.19 -2.15
N ARG A 204 -5.10 13.11 -2.72
CA ARG A 204 -5.69 13.12 -4.06
C ARG A 204 -7.13 13.63 -3.99
N PRO A 205 -7.50 14.67 -4.77
CA PRO A 205 -8.80 15.32 -4.65
C PRO A 205 -9.99 14.38 -4.71
N ARG A 206 -9.94 13.39 -5.61
CA ARG A 206 -11.02 12.42 -5.77
C ARG A 206 -11.15 11.49 -4.58
N VAL A 207 -10.02 11.01 -4.03
CA VAL A 207 -10.03 10.16 -2.82
C VAL A 207 -10.51 10.95 -1.61
N VAL A 208 -10.10 12.23 -1.46
CA VAL A 208 -10.61 13.13 -0.41
C VAL A 208 -12.12 13.29 -0.48
N ALA A 209 -12.67 13.42 -1.69
CA ALA A 209 -14.10 13.68 -1.89
C ALA A 209 -14.96 12.43 -1.70
N GLU A 210 -14.49 11.25 -2.11
CA GLU A 210 -15.31 10.04 -2.22
C GLU A 210 -15.02 9.00 -1.12
N ALA A 211 -13.90 9.08 -0.38
CA ALA A 211 -13.61 8.14 0.71
C ALA A 211 -14.58 8.34 1.88
N ARG A 212 -15.10 7.22 2.43
CA ARG A 212 -15.99 7.27 3.62
C ARG A 212 -15.29 7.80 4.87
N ALA A 213 -14.00 7.51 5.02
CA ALA A 213 -13.13 8.10 6.04
C ALA A 213 -11.84 8.54 5.35
N PHE A 214 -11.27 9.67 5.78
CA PHE A 214 -10.04 10.19 5.20
C PHE A 214 -9.09 10.68 6.30
N ILE A 215 -7.82 10.26 6.22
CA ILE A 215 -6.75 10.65 7.16
C ILE A 215 -5.86 11.71 6.49
N THR A 216 -5.75 12.89 7.10
CA THR A 216 -4.96 14.02 6.54
C THR A 216 -3.54 14.13 7.10
N CYS A 217 -3.21 13.40 8.18
CA CYS A 217 -1.90 13.47 8.81
C CYS A 217 -0.93 12.41 8.29
N GLN A 218 0.37 12.65 8.47
CA GLN A 218 1.43 11.72 8.04
C GLN A 218 1.44 10.39 8.82
N SER A 219 0.95 10.38 10.07
CA SER A 219 0.95 9.19 10.91
C SER A 219 -0.22 8.26 10.57
N LEU A 220 0.04 6.95 10.53
CA LEU A 220 -0.98 5.91 10.42
C LEU A 220 -1.65 5.55 11.77
N ALA A 221 -1.25 6.17 12.89
CA ALA A 221 -1.79 5.86 14.21
C ALA A 221 -3.33 5.93 14.30
N PRO A 222 -4.06 6.85 13.60
CA PRO A 222 -5.52 6.88 13.59
C PRO A 222 -6.20 5.60 13.12
N LEU A 223 -5.51 4.74 12.38
CA LEU A 223 -6.08 3.44 11.95
C LEU A 223 -6.36 2.49 13.11
N LEU A 224 -5.63 2.59 14.23
CA LEU A 224 -5.85 1.71 15.38
C LEU A 224 -7.27 1.84 15.95
N PRO A 225 -7.78 3.04 16.28
CA PRO A 225 -9.16 3.18 16.72
C PRO A 225 -10.18 2.98 15.58
N LEU A 226 -9.83 3.27 14.33
CA LEU A 226 -10.72 3.00 13.19
C LEU A 226 -10.93 1.49 13.01
N ALA A 227 -9.88 0.67 13.09
CA ALA A 227 -9.96 -0.77 12.91
C ALA A 227 -10.53 -1.53 14.13
N GLY A 228 -10.07 -1.20 15.34
CA GLY A 228 -10.40 -1.96 16.55
C GLY A 228 -11.27 -1.22 17.57
N GLY A 229 -11.62 0.02 17.28
CA GLY A 229 -12.40 0.89 18.17
C GLY A 229 -11.65 1.29 19.45
N PRO A 230 -12.34 1.98 20.37
CA PRO A 230 -11.74 2.43 21.65
C PRO A 230 -11.24 1.28 22.54
N ALA A 231 -11.74 0.06 22.35
CA ALA A 231 -11.29 -1.12 23.09
C ALA A 231 -9.85 -1.49 22.75
N ALA A 232 -9.46 -1.39 21.46
CA ALA A 232 -8.10 -1.64 21.00
C ALA A 232 -7.10 -0.73 21.70
N LEU A 233 -7.40 0.57 21.82
CA LEU A 233 -6.54 1.54 22.50
C LEU A 233 -6.36 1.24 23.99
N ARG A 234 -7.41 0.72 24.66
CA ARG A 234 -7.31 0.30 26.06
C ARG A 234 -6.38 -0.90 26.24
N LEU A 235 -6.43 -1.86 25.33
CA LEU A 235 -5.53 -3.02 25.35
C LEU A 235 -4.07 -2.60 25.13
N LEU A 236 -3.80 -1.67 24.22
CA LEU A 236 -2.44 -1.16 23.97
C LEU A 236 -1.82 -0.45 25.18
N ARG A 237 -2.62 0.05 26.14
CA ARG A 237 -2.11 0.65 27.39
C ARG A 237 -1.43 -0.38 28.31
N ALA A 238 -1.74 -1.66 28.18
CA ALA A 238 -1.10 -2.74 28.92
C ALA A 238 0.20 -3.25 28.24
N TRP A 239 0.51 -2.75 27.06
CA TRP A 239 1.68 -3.16 26.26
C TRP A 239 2.91 -2.31 26.60
N PRO A 240 4.11 -2.62 26.03
CA PRO A 240 5.32 -1.83 26.21
C PRO A 240 5.11 -0.33 25.93
N MET A 241 5.90 0.54 26.57
CA MET A 241 5.75 2.00 26.57
C MET A 241 5.53 2.62 25.19
N HIS A 242 6.22 2.13 24.18
CA HIS A 242 6.10 2.65 22.81
C HIS A 242 4.71 2.42 22.18
N TYR A 243 3.96 1.40 22.60
CA TYR A 243 2.56 1.20 22.20
C TYR A 243 1.59 2.04 23.00
N GLN A 244 1.90 2.31 24.26
CA GLN A 244 1.13 3.27 25.07
C GLN A 244 1.22 4.67 24.46
N THR A 245 2.42 5.08 24.06
CA THR A 245 2.65 6.35 23.36
C THR A 245 1.90 6.40 22.04
N LEU A 246 1.92 5.31 21.26
CA LEU A 246 1.18 5.20 20.00
C LEU A 246 -0.34 5.32 20.23
N SER A 247 -0.87 4.66 21.25
CA SER A 247 -2.28 4.75 21.65
C SER A 247 -2.68 6.19 22.01
N THR A 248 -1.84 6.88 22.79
CA THR A 248 -2.08 8.28 23.17
C THR A 248 -2.04 9.19 21.96
N LYS A 249 -1.07 9.00 21.06
CA LYS A 249 -0.95 9.73 19.80
C LYS A 249 -2.18 9.51 18.91
N ALA A 250 -2.65 8.26 18.76
CA ALA A 250 -3.84 7.95 17.98
C ALA A 250 -5.07 8.70 18.49
N LEU A 251 -5.29 8.73 19.81
CA LEU A 251 -6.39 9.48 20.43
C LEU A 251 -6.25 10.98 20.18
N TYR A 252 -5.07 11.54 20.40
CA TYR A 252 -4.81 12.95 20.18
C TYR A 252 -5.11 13.34 18.73
N LEU A 253 -4.61 12.57 17.76
CA LEU A 253 -4.82 12.84 16.34
C LEU A 253 -6.31 12.79 15.95
N ILE A 254 -7.08 11.82 16.47
CA ILE A 254 -8.53 11.77 16.23
C ILE A 254 -9.23 13.03 16.79
N HIS A 255 -8.85 13.47 18.00
CA HIS A 255 -9.44 14.66 18.62
C HIS A 255 -9.07 15.97 17.90
N THR A 256 -7.94 16.01 17.21
CA THR A 256 -7.54 17.18 16.41
C THR A 256 -8.22 17.26 15.04
N GLY A 257 -9.11 16.31 14.73
CA GLY A 257 -9.90 16.35 13.49
C GLY A 257 -9.11 15.97 12.23
N VAL A 258 -7.99 15.23 12.37
CA VAL A 258 -7.22 14.74 11.20
C VAL A 258 -7.90 13.58 10.48
N VAL A 259 -8.98 13.06 11.05
CA VAL A 259 -9.84 12.07 10.40
C VAL A 259 -11.17 12.74 10.10
N THR A 260 -11.52 12.78 8.83
CA THR A 260 -12.83 13.26 8.36
C THR A 260 -13.68 12.08 7.94
N PHE A 261 -15.00 12.19 8.12
CA PHE A 261 -15.98 11.21 7.65
C PHE A 261 -16.91 11.89 6.65
N ASN A 262 -17.17 11.22 5.56
CA ASN A 262 -18.13 11.67 4.56
C ASN A 262 -19.49 11.02 4.85
N ASP A 263 -20.40 11.78 5.46
CA ASP A 263 -21.72 11.29 5.92
C ASP A 263 -22.66 10.94 4.76
N GLU A 264 -22.40 11.42 3.54
CA GLU A 264 -23.22 11.08 2.37
C GLU A 264 -23.06 9.59 1.95
N HIS A 265 -22.07 8.90 2.51
CA HIS A 265 -21.75 7.50 2.20
C HIS A 265 -21.81 6.57 3.43
N LEU A 266 -22.32 7.05 4.58
CA LEU A 266 -22.63 6.27 5.77
C LEU A 266 -24.06 5.78 5.71
#